data_ce96f2904dbc4aa47fa29eef4c8ab518
#
_entry.id   ce96f2904dbc4aa47fa29eef4c8ab518
#
_cell.length_a   1.000
_cell.length_b   1.000
_cell.length_c   1.000
_cell.angle_alpha   90.00
_cell.angle_beta   90.00
_cell.angle_gamma   90.00
#
_symmetry.space_group_name_H-M   'P 1'
#
loop_
_entity.id
_entity.type
_entity.pdbx_description
1 polymer ?
#
loop_
_entity_poly.entity_id
_entity_poly.type
_entity_poly.pdbx_seq_one_letter_code
_entity_poly.pdbx_strand_id
1 'polypeptide(L)'
;MTFLKKGLRLLFAKHLEGWRRAVFLVIVWIPLGVIMFVAACNLWVIGSTHRFIAKDVKSARVNQVALVLGTSKKVAPKRANLHFRNRLKKAKELFNAGKVQHLLVSGDNGTRFYNEPQDMRDALVNMGIPSHAITRDFAGFRTLDSMVRAREIFQLDSVSVVTDGFHLPRAVFIGRHFGLDVTGIASDPVPLRQSFKTHLREYLARVKAVLDVHLLNTPPKFGGEPEPIMVSR
;
A
#
# COMPACT_ATOMS: atom_id res chain seq x y z
N MET A 1 26.01 -65.36 -8.22
CA MET A 1 25.81 -64.21 -7.32
C MET A 1 26.15 -62.83 -7.94
N THR A 2 26.91 -62.72 -9.00
CA THR A 2 27.41 -61.46 -9.61
C THR A 2 26.39 -60.76 -10.50
N PHE A 3 25.49 -61.45 -11.16
CA PHE A 3 24.48 -60.86 -12.08
C PHE A 3 23.36 -60.10 -11.35
N LEU A 4 22.88 -60.60 -10.21
CA LEU A 4 21.84 -59.92 -9.41
C LEU A 4 22.33 -58.59 -8.83
N LYS A 5 23.61 -58.52 -8.39
CA LYS A 5 24.20 -57.27 -7.86
C LYS A 5 24.35 -56.18 -8.94
N LYS A 6 24.59 -56.57 -10.21
CA LYS A 6 24.73 -55.63 -11.32
C LYS A 6 23.36 -55.04 -11.76
N GLY A 7 22.31 -55.87 -11.76
CA GLY A 7 20.94 -55.41 -12.06
C GLY A 7 20.40 -54.44 -11.01
N LEU A 8 20.66 -54.74 -9.71
CA LEU A 8 20.22 -53.88 -8.61
C LEU A 8 20.93 -52.50 -8.64
N ARG A 9 22.24 -52.48 -8.93
CA ARG A 9 22.98 -51.20 -9.09
C ARG A 9 22.48 -50.34 -10.24
N LEU A 10 22.10 -50.95 -11.38
CA LEU A 10 21.53 -50.21 -12.53
C LEU A 10 20.15 -49.66 -12.24
N LEU A 11 19.31 -50.39 -11.50
CA LEU A 11 17.98 -49.90 -11.07
C LEU A 11 18.13 -48.74 -10.07
N PHE A 12 19.04 -48.85 -9.10
CA PHE A 12 19.34 -47.77 -8.16
C PHE A 12 19.92 -46.53 -8.88
N ALA A 13 20.81 -46.70 -9.85
CA ALA A 13 21.37 -45.58 -10.62
C ALA A 13 20.29 -44.89 -11.46
N LYS A 14 19.41 -45.62 -12.15
CA LYS A 14 18.27 -45.05 -12.87
C LYS A 14 17.27 -44.31 -11.96
N HIS A 15 17.01 -44.87 -10.77
CA HIS A 15 16.14 -44.25 -9.79
C HIS A 15 16.76 -42.96 -9.24
N LEU A 16 18.05 -42.93 -8.95
CA LEU A 16 18.80 -41.75 -8.55
C LEU A 16 18.84 -40.65 -9.65
N GLU A 17 19.00 -41.05 -10.92
CA GLU A 17 18.91 -40.07 -12.03
C GLU A 17 17.51 -39.49 -12.20
N GLY A 18 16.45 -40.28 -12.08
CA GLY A 18 15.08 -39.83 -12.09
C GLY A 18 14.78 -38.84 -10.98
N TRP A 19 15.22 -39.14 -9.74
CA TRP A 19 15.05 -38.24 -8.60
C TRP A 19 15.86 -36.95 -8.74
N ARG A 20 17.11 -37.03 -9.21
CA ARG A 20 17.93 -35.82 -9.48
C ARG A 20 17.28 -34.90 -10.53
N ARG A 21 16.70 -35.48 -11.59
CA ARG A 21 15.93 -34.69 -12.60
C ARG A 21 14.69 -34.05 -12.00
N ALA A 22 13.92 -34.79 -11.18
CA ALA A 22 12.74 -34.25 -10.51
C ALA A 22 13.11 -33.10 -9.55
N VAL A 23 14.17 -33.27 -8.75
CA VAL A 23 14.68 -32.21 -7.86
C VAL A 23 15.14 -30.99 -8.65
N PHE A 24 15.85 -31.21 -9.75
CA PHE A 24 16.28 -30.11 -10.62
C PHE A 24 15.07 -29.34 -11.20
N LEU A 25 14.05 -30.04 -11.69
CA LEU A 25 12.82 -29.43 -12.21
C LEU A 25 12.11 -28.62 -11.13
N VAL A 26 11.99 -29.15 -9.90
CA VAL A 26 11.39 -28.44 -8.76
C VAL A 26 12.18 -27.17 -8.42
N ILE A 27 13.52 -27.28 -8.34
CA ILE A 27 14.39 -26.13 -8.02
C ILE A 27 14.32 -25.04 -9.10
N VAL A 28 14.09 -25.37 -10.35
CA VAL A 28 14.02 -24.40 -11.44
C VAL A 28 12.60 -23.85 -11.61
N TRP A 29 11.60 -24.74 -11.70
CA TRP A 29 10.24 -24.32 -12.08
C TRP A 29 9.45 -23.68 -10.96
N ILE A 30 9.68 -24.07 -9.69
CA ILE A 30 8.99 -23.42 -8.56
C ILE A 30 9.43 -21.95 -8.42
N PRO A 31 10.73 -21.60 -8.36
CA PRO A 31 11.15 -20.21 -8.33
C PRO A 31 10.69 -19.41 -9.56
N LEU A 32 10.76 -20.00 -10.76
CA LEU A 32 10.27 -19.36 -11.96
C LEU A 32 8.77 -19.07 -11.89
N GLY A 33 7.97 -20.02 -11.42
CA GLY A 33 6.53 -19.84 -11.19
C GLY A 33 6.23 -18.73 -10.18
N VAL A 34 6.98 -18.68 -9.08
CA VAL A 34 6.86 -17.61 -8.07
C VAL A 34 7.21 -16.25 -8.67
N ILE A 35 8.30 -16.15 -9.43
CA ILE A 35 8.70 -14.90 -10.09
C ILE A 35 7.63 -14.44 -11.07
N MET A 36 7.12 -15.34 -11.90
CA MET A 36 6.04 -15.04 -12.84
C MET A 36 4.76 -14.59 -12.14
N PHE A 37 4.39 -15.25 -11.05
CA PHE A 37 3.23 -14.87 -10.24
C PHE A 37 3.38 -13.47 -9.63
N VAL A 38 4.56 -13.19 -9.04
CA VAL A 38 4.87 -11.84 -8.51
C VAL A 38 4.79 -10.79 -9.62
N ALA A 39 5.38 -11.07 -10.79
CA ALA A 39 5.32 -10.18 -11.94
C ALA A 39 3.87 -9.94 -12.41
N ALA A 40 3.07 -10.99 -12.57
CA ALA A 40 1.68 -10.91 -12.99
C ALA A 40 0.83 -10.07 -12.02
N CYS A 41 0.95 -10.30 -10.69
CA CYS A 41 0.26 -9.48 -9.69
C CYS A 41 0.66 -7.99 -9.79
N ASN A 42 1.96 -7.71 -9.95
CA ASN A 42 2.44 -6.33 -10.07
C ASN A 42 1.93 -5.64 -11.34
N LEU A 43 1.98 -6.32 -12.48
CA LEU A 43 1.45 -5.82 -13.76
C LEU A 43 -0.05 -5.57 -13.67
N TRP A 44 -0.80 -6.47 -13.06
CA TRP A 44 -2.23 -6.30 -12.85
C TRP A 44 -2.55 -5.08 -11.98
N VAL A 45 -1.93 -4.96 -10.80
CA VAL A 45 -2.16 -3.83 -9.89
C VAL A 45 -1.81 -2.50 -10.57
N ILE A 46 -0.65 -2.41 -11.24
CA ILE A 46 -0.22 -1.18 -11.93
C ILE A 46 -1.12 -0.89 -13.14
N GLY A 47 -1.36 -1.88 -13.98
CA GLY A 47 -2.13 -1.75 -15.21
C GLY A 47 -3.58 -1.36 -14.99
N SER A 48 -4.23 -1.90 -13.94
CA SER A 48 -5.62 -1.59 -13.61
C SER A 48 -5.80 -0.22 -12.96
N THR A 49 -4.75 0.38 -12.41
CA THR A 49 -4.86 1.59 -11.57
C THR A 49 -4.27 2.85 -12.17
N HIS A 50 -3.38 2.75 -13.17
CA HIS A 50 -2.63 3.90 -13.71
C HIS A 50 -3.52 5.07 -14.17
N ARG A 51 -4.69 4.77 -14.74
CA ARG A 51 -5.66 5.77 -15.23
C ARG A 51 -6.32 6.59 -14.11
N PHE A 52 -6.25 6.11 -12.86
CA PHE A 52 -6.82 6.77 -11.68
C PHE A 52 -5.79 7.56 -10.88
N ILE A 53 -4.55 7.64 -11.37
CA ILE A 53 -3.48 8.40 -10.75
C ILE A 53 -3.27 9.69 -11.53
N ALA A 54 -3.53 10.82 -10.88
CA ALA A 54 -3.34 12.13 -11.48
C ALA A 54 -1.85 12.45 -11.64
N LYS A 55 -1.50 13.14 -12.72
CA LYS A 55 -0.12 13.54 -13.02
C LYS A 55 0.39 14.61 -12.05
N ASP A 56 -0.49 15.52 -11.67
CA ASP A 56 -0.19 16.65 -10.78
C ASP A 56 -1.46 17.14 -10.06
N VAL A 57 -1.32 18.13 -9.21
CA VAL A 57 -2.45 18.73 -8.45
C VAL A 57 -3.47 19.40 -9.38
N LYS A 58 -3.03 19.98 -10.50
CA LYS A 58 -3.94 20.70 -11.43
C LYS A 58 -4.88 19.70 -12.13
N SER A 59 -4.34 18.56 -12.58
CA SER A 59 -5.10 17.49 -13.24
C SER A 59 -5.88 16.61 -12.27
N ALA A 60 -5.66 16.76 -10.96
CA ALA A 60 -6.39 16.01 -9.95
C ALA A 60 -7.89 16.38 -9.98
N ARG A 61 -8.73 15.33 -9.92
CA ARG A 61 -10.18 15.50 -9.76
C ARG A 61 -10.47 16.20 -8.43
N VAL A 62 -11.49 17.04 -8.41
CA VAL A 62 -12.00 17.64 -7.17
C VAL A 62 -12.75 16.57 -6.38
N ASN A 63 -12.37 16.35 -5.14
CA ASN A 63 -13.03 15.50 -4.15
C ASN A 63 -13.24 16.30 -2.87
N GLN A 64 -14.22 15.95 -2.05
CA GLN A 64 -14.41 16.64 -0.77
C GLN A 64 -13.27 16.38 0.19
N VAL A 65 -12.75 15.13 0.22
CA VAL A 65 -11.77 14.66 1.19
C VAL A 65 -10.52 14.15 0.51
N ALA A 66 -9.34 14.47 1.08
CA ALA A 66 -8.10 13.74 0.78
C ALA A 66 -7.75 12.81 1.94
N LEU A 67 -7.55 11.51 1.61
CA LEU A 67 -6.99 10.52 2.52
C LEU A 67 -5.46 10.55 2.41
N VAL A 68 -4.80 10.98 3.47
CA VAL A 68 -3.34 11.03 3.56
C VAL A 68 -2.86 9.79 4.30
N LEU A 69 -2.18 8.88 3.60
CA LEU A 69 -1.68 7.65 4.20
C LEU A 69 -0.47 7.91 5.09
N GLY A 70 -0.53 7.38 6.31
CA GLY A 70 0.46 7.53 7.34
C GLY A 70 1.82 6.91 7.02
N THR A 71 2.82 7.43 7.65
CA THR A 71 4.17 6.91 7.74
C THR A 71 4.87 7.58 8.93
N SER A 72 5.84 6.89 9.52
CA SER A 72 6.58 7.40 10.66
C SER A 72 7.19 8.79 10.40
N LYS A 73 7.04 9.71 11.36
CA LYS A 73 7.62 11.05 11.31
C LYS A 73 9.15 11.04 11.23
N LYS A 74 9.80 10.02 11.81
CA LYS A 74 11.24 9.87 11.87
C LYS A 74 11.68 8.50 11.34
N VAL A 75 12.78 8.44 10.64
CA VAL A 75 13.43 7.17 10.23
C VAL A 75 14.49 6.72 11.24
N ALA A 76 14.95 7.62 12.10
CA ALA A 76 15.88 7.42 13.23
C ALA A 76 15.72 8.58 14.22
N PRO A 77 16.23 8.50 15.46
CA PRO A 77 15.98 9.49 16.52
C PRO A 77 16.22 10.96 16.14
N LYS A 78 17.19 11.24 15.27
CA LYS A 78 17.52 12.61 14.81
C LYS A 78 17.30 12.83 13.30
N ARG A 79 16.67 11.87 12.59
CA ARG A 79 16.51 11.93 11.14
C ARG A 79 15.05 11.98 10.73
N ALA A 80 14.63 13.11 10.18
CA ALA A 80 13.29 13.31 9.65
C ALA A 80 13.00 12.34 8.48
N ASN A 81 11.77 11.90 8.38
CA ASN A 81 11.29 11.07 7.27
C ASN A 81 10.82 11.97 6.12
N LEU A 82 11.50 11.90 4.98
CA LEU A 82 11.12 12.66 3.79
C LEU A 82 9.75 12.24 3.24
N HIS A 83 9.39 10.95 3.34
CA HIS A 83 8.07 10.47 2.94
C HIS A 83 6.96 11.18 3.73
N PHE A 84 7.11 11.28 5.05
CA PHE A 84 6.18 12.01 5.91
C PHE A 84 6.00 13.46 5.45
N ARG A 85 7.11 14.20 5.33
CA ARG A 85 7.08 15.60 4.94
C ARG A 85 6.48 15.82 3.55
N ASN A 86 6.86 14.99 2.57
CA ASN A 86 6.42 15.15 1.19
C ASN A 86 4.93 14.83 1.02
N ARG A 87 4.39 13.83 1.75
CA ARG A 87 2.95 13.55 1.76
C ARG A 87 2.14 14.72 2.33
N LEU A 88 2.56 15.26 3.46
CA LEU A 88 1.85 16.40 4.07
C LEU A 88 1.94 17.66 3.22
N LYS A 89 3.10 17.93 2.61
CA LYS A 89 3.25 19.03 1.65
C LYS A 89 2.27 18.87 0.48
N LYS A 90 2.16 17.68 -0.10
CA LYS A 90 1.24 17.38 -1.19
C LYS A 90 -0.23 17.52 -0.78
N ALA A 91 -0.58 17.07 0.42
CA ALA A 91 -1.92 17.27 0.98
C ALA A 91 -2.27 18.76 1.13
N LYS A 92 -1.34 19.58 1.65
CA LYS A 92 -1.48 21.03 1.72
C LYS A 92 -1.64 21.66 0.33
N GLU A 93 -0.87 21.23 -0.66
CA GLU A 93 -0.99 21.74 -2.05
C GLU A 93 -2.39 21.49 -2.62
N LEU A 94 -2.97 20.29 -2.39
CA LEU A 94 -4.32 19.94 -2.80
C LEU A 94 -5.38 20.82 -2.10
N PHE A 95 -5.23 21.00 -0.79
CA PHE A 95 -6.13 21.82 0.01
C PHE A 95 -6.10 23.29 -0.45
N ASN A 96 -4.92 23.89 -0.60
CA ASN A 96 -4.75 25.27 -1.04
C ASN A 96 -5.20 25.49 -2.49
N ALA A 97 -5.15 24.47 -3.34
CA ALA A 97 -5.65 24.52 -4.72
C ALA A 97 -7.18 24.33 -4.80
N GLY A 98 -7.89 24.20 -3.67
CA GLY A 98 -9.32 23.94 -3.64
C GLY A 98 -9.74 22.59 -4.23
N LYS A 99 -8.79 21.65 -4.37
CA LYS A 99 -9.07 20.31 -4.89
C LYS A 99 -9.72 19.41 -3.84
N VAL A 100 -9.51 19.74 -2.55
CA VAL A 100 -10.15 19.09 -1.41
C VAL A 100 -10.47 20.16 -0.36
N GLN A 101 -11.49 19.89 0.46
CA GLN A 101 -11.92 20.77 1.55
C GLN A 101 -11.57 20.18 2.93
N HIS A 102 -11.28 18.88 2.99
CA HIS A 102 -11.01 18.17 4.23
C HIS A 102 -9.88 17.16 4.06
N LEU A 103 -9.10 16.91 5.12
CA LEU A 103 -8.02 15.95 5.16
C LEU A 103 -8.33 14.85 6.17
N LEU A 104 -8.38 13.60 5.74
CA LEU A 104 -8.42 12.43 6.60
C LEU A 104 -7.00 11.88 6.70
N VAL A 105 -6.36 12.02 7.87
CA VAL A 105 -5.02 11.48 8.11
C VAL A 105 -5.14 10.12 8.78
N SER A 106 -4.74 9.06 8.08
CA SER A 106 -4.90 7.67 8.54
C SER A 106 -3.55 7.00 8.72
N GLY A 107 -3.31 6.45 9.89
CA GLY A 107 -2.04 5.85 10.24
C GLY A 107 -2.08 4.97 11.49
N ASP A 108 -0.90 4.48 11.88
CA ASP A 108 -0.71 3.58 13.01
C ASP A 108 -0.70 4.34 14.35
N ASN A 109 -1.47 3.82 15.31
CA ASN A 109 -1.50 4.23 16.71
C ASN A 109 -1.37 3.01 17.64
N GLY A 110 -0.65 1.98 17.21
CA GLY A 110 -0.58 0.68 17.92
C GLY A 110 0.23 0.69 19.21
N THR A 111 0.94 1.77 19.54
CA THR A 111 1.70 1.86 20.79
C THR A 111 1.53 3.23 21.47
N ARG A 112 1.64 3.27 22.80
CA ARG A 112 1.46 4.48 23.63
C ARG A 112 2.34 5.67 23.19
N PHE A 113 3.49 5.40 22.58
CA PHE A 113 4.47 6.44 22.18
C PHE A 113 4.53 6.67 20.68
N TYR A 114 3.61 6.06 19.91
CA TYR A 114 3.61 6.13 18.45
C TYR A 114 2.21 6.45 17.95
N ASN A 115 2.02 7.66 17.43
CA ASN A 115 0.73 8.17 16.98
C ASN A 115 0.91 8.95 15.67
N GLU A 116 0.88 8.23 14.55
CA GLU A 116 1.05 8.84 13.23
C GLU A 116 -0.03 9.87 12.91
N PRO A 117 -1.35 9.59 13.10
CA PRO A 117 -2.39 10.57 12.80
C PRO A 117 -2.26 11.87 13.59
N GLN A 118 -1.84 11.79 14.86
CA GLN A 118 -1.60 12.99 15.66
C GLN A 118 -0.40 13.78 15.14
N ASP A 119 0.73 13.12 14.87
CA ASP A 119 1.91 13.75 14.29
C ASP A 119 1.62 14.43 12.95
N MET A 120 0.79 13.79 12.09
CA MET A 120 0.37 14.33 10.79
C MET A 120 -0.52 15.55 10.96
N ARG A 121 -1.52 15.49 11.85
CA ARG A 121 -2.41 16.62 12.15
C ARG A 121 -1.61 17.82 12.64
N ASP A 122 -0.75 17.64 13.63
CA ASP A 122 0.02 18.74 14.21
C ASP A 122 0.96 19.38 13.18
N ALA A 123 1.58 18.55 12.32
CA ALA A 123 2.40 19.07 11.25
C ALA A 123 1.56 19.85 10.19
N LEU A 124 0.36 19.40 9.84
CA LEU A 124 -0.52 20.10 8.90
C LEU A 124 -1.04 21.41 9.49
N VAL A 125 -1.42 21.43 10.76
CA VAL A 125 -1.80 22.67 11.48
C VAL A 125 -0.65 23.67 11.50
N ASN A 126 0.58 23.22 11.79
CA ASN A 126 1.78 24.06 11.71
C ASN A 126 2.09 24.55 10.30
N MET A 127 1.60 23.87 9.28
CA MET A 127 1.67 24.32 7.88
C MET A 127 0.54 25.29 7.51
N GLY A 128 -0.40 25.61 8.42
CA GLY A 128 -1.51 26.54 8.20
C GLY A 128 -2.81 25.92 7.74
N ILE A 129 -2.98 24.60 7.80
CA ILE A 129 -4.27 23.95 7.57
C ILE A 129 -5.16 24.10 8.81
N PRO A 130 -6.42 24.57 8.68
CA PRO A 130 -7.32 24.70 9.81
C PRO A 130 -7.56 23.36 10.52
N SER A 131 -7.51 23.35 11.84
CA SER A 131 -7.64 22.10 12.62
C SER A 131 -8.98 21.39 12.43
N HIS A 132 -10.06 22.15 12.17
CA HIS A 132 -11.39 21.61 11.88
C HIS A 132 -11.48 20.91 10.51
N ALA A 133 -10.56 21.21 9.58
CA ALA A 133 -10.48 20.57 8.28
C ALA A 133 -9.64 19.27 8.31
N ILE A 134 -9.33 18.73 9.48
CA ILE A 134 -8.49 17.54 9.63
C ILE A 134 -9.17 16.54 10.57
N THR A 135 -9.52 15.37 10.03
CA THR A 135 -9.96 14.19 10.81
C THR A 135 -8.82 13.20 10.93
N ARG A 136 -8.72 12.53 12.08
CA ARG A 136 -7.69 11.52 12.38
C ARG A 136 -8.30 10.14 12.38
N ASP A 137 -7.73 9.23 11.62
CA ASP A 137 -8.00 7.79 11.70
C ASP A 137 -6.85 7.09 12.39
N PHE A 138 -7.10 6.61 13.61
CA PHE A 138 -6.11 5.97 14.48
C PHE A 138 -5.96 4.46 14.24
N ALA A 139 -6.73 3.90 13.32
CA ALA A 139 -6.74 2.47 13.05
C ALA A 139 -6.30 2.11 11.61
N GLY A 140 -5.60 3.02 10.95
CA GLY A 140 -4.99 2.81 9.63
C GLY A 140 -3.66 2.07 9.67
N PHE A 141 -3.62 0.86 10.25
CA PHE A 141 -2.39 0.08 10.42
C PHE A 141 -1.81 -0.43 9.11
N ARG A 142 -2.67 -0.75 8.16
CA ARG A 142 -2.32 -1.20 6.80
C ARG A 142 -3.09 -0.35 5.80
N THR A 143 -2.59 -0.30 4.57
CA THR A 143 -3.31 0.38 3.47
C THR A 143 -4.73 -0.14 3.28
N LEU A 144 -4.95 -1.45 3.46
CA LEU A 144 -6.28 -2.06 3.42
C LEU A 144 -7.17 -1.44 4.50
N ASP A 145 -6.69 -1.34 5.74
CA ASP A 145 -7.46 -0.78 6.85
C ASP A 145 -7.86 0.68 6.54
N SER A 146 -6.92 1.51 6.09
CA SER A 146 -7.19 2.92 5.74
C SER A 146 -8.24 3.06 4.63
N MET A 147 -8.20 2.20 3.59
CA MET A 147 -9.16 2.26 2.48
C MET A 147 -10.54 1.80 2.89
N VAL A 148 -10.64 0.66 3.58
CA VAL A 148 -11.93 0.12 4.05
C VAL A 148 -12.56 1.09 5.03
N ARG A 149 -11.79 1.61 5.99
CA ARG A 149 -12.30 2.56 6.98
C ARG A 149 -12.71 3.89 6.37
N ALA A 150 -12.02 4.37 5.34
CA ALA A 150 -12.46 5.55 4.57
C ALA A 150 -13.88 5.34 4.01
N ARG A 151 -14.19 4.14 3.52
CA ARG A 151 -15.51 3.79 2.98
C ARG A 151 -16.55 3.52 4.06
N GLU A 152 -16.24 2.66 5.02
CA GLU A 152 -17.20 2.12 5.98
C GLU A 152 -17.39 2.99 7.21
N ILE A 153 -16.30 3.53 7.76
CA ILE A 153 -16.34 4.34 8.99
C ILE A 153 -16.57 5.81 8.66
N PHE A 154 -15.75 6.38 7.76
CA PHE A 154 -15.86 7.80 7.38
C PHE A 154 -16.87 8.06 6.28
N GLN A 155 -17.54 7.01 5.77
CA GLN A 155 -18.65 7.04 4.81
C GLN A 155 -18.34 7.84 3.54
N LEU A 156 -17.12 7.73 3.03
CA LEU A 156 -16.69 8.39 1.81
C LEU A 156 -17.06 7.56 0.57
N ASP A 157 -17.71 8.15 -0.41
CA ASP A 157 -17.94 7.55 -1.72
C ASP A 157 -16.76 7.77 -2.67
N SER A 158 -16.12 8.94 -2.56
CA SER A 158 -14.96 9.31 -3.37
C SER A 158 -13.90 10.00 -2.54
N VAL A 159 -12.62 9.81 -2.92
CA VAL A 159 -11.48 10.33 -2.15
C VAL A 159 -10.25 10.57 -3.02
N SER A 160 -9.50 11.63 -2.70
CA SER A 160 -8.15 11.85 -3.20
C SER A 160 -7.14 11.19 -2.28
N VAL A 161 -6.42 10.16 -2.73
CA VAL A 161 -5.41 9.45 -1.91
C VAL A 161 -4.03 10.04 -2.13
N VAL A 162 -3.42 10.54 -1.06
CA VAL A 162 -2.07 11.12 -1.07
C VAL A 162 -1.09 10.16 -0.43
N THR A 163 -0.12 9.69 -1.21
CA THR A 163 0.99 8.86 -0.76
C THR A 163 2.15 8.89 -1.76
N ASP A 164 3.21 8.09 -1.55
CA ASP A 164 4.32 7.98 -2.49
C ASP A 164 3.89 7.35 -3.82
N GLY A 165 4.48 7.78 -4.93
CA GLY A 165 4.11 7.32 -6.27
C GLY A 165 4.20 5.80 -6.45
N PHE A 166 5.20 5.14 -5.86
CA PHE A 166 5.32 3.68 -5.92
C PHE A 166 4.24 2.94 -5.11
N HIS A 167 3.65 3.59 -4.10
CA HIS A 167 2.61 3.05 -3.23
C HIS A 167 1.19 3.24 -3.80
N LEU A 168 0.97 4.29 -4.59
CA LEU A 168 -0.35 4.65 -5.14
C LEU A 168 -1.06 3.49 -5.86
N PRO A 169 -0.42 2.72 -6.75
CA PRO A 169 -1.12 1.63 -7.43
C PRO A 169 -1.81 0.67 -6.46
N ARG A 170 -1.13 0.29 -5.37
CA ARG A 170 -1.70 -0.61 -4.36
C ARG A 170 -2.84 0.05 -3.57
N ALA A 171 -2.70 1.30 -3.19
CA ALA A 171 -3.74 2.03 -2.48
C ALA A 171 -5.00 2.18 -3.33
N VAL A 172 -4.85 2.60 -4.59
CA VAL A 172 -5.96 2.72 -5.56
C VAL A 172 -6.61 1.36 -5.82
N PHE A 173 -5.81 0.30 -6.00
CA PHE A 173 -6.31 -1.06 -6.24
C PHE A 173 -7.22 -1.54 -5.11
N ILE A 174 -6.75 -1.41 -3.87
CA ILE A 174 -7.53 -1.80 -2.69
C ILE A 174 -8.79 -0.95 -2.55
N GLY A 175 -8.67 0.38 -2.59
CA GLY A 175 -9.82 1.27 -2.39
C GLY A 175 -10.93 1.03 -3.40
N ARG A 176 -10.57 0.87 -4.68
CA ARG A 176 -11.55 0.58 -5.73
C ARG A 176 -12.21 -0.80 -5.60
N HIS A 177 -11.48 -1.79 -5.10
CA HIS A 177 -12.07 -3.10 -4.80
C HIS A 177 -13.20 -3.00 -3.76
N PHE A 178 -13.03 -2.16 -2.73
CA PHE A 178 -14.04 -1.94 -1.71
C PHE A 178 -15.06 -0.84 -2.07
N GLY A 179 -15.19 -0.49 -3.36
CA GLY A 179 -16.22 0.42 -3.86
C GLY A 179 -15.96 1.91 -3.60
N LEU A 180 -14.74 2.29 -3.21
CA LEU A 180 -14.34 3.68 -3.05
C LEU A 180 -13.85 4.25 -4.39
N ASP A 181 -14.43 5.39 -4.86
CA ASP A 181 -13.92 6.07 -6.05
C ASP A 181 -12.64 6.84 -5.73
N VAL A 182 -11.51 6.25 -6.06
CA VAL A 182 -10.18 6.75 -5.67
C VAL A 182 -9.49 7.47 -6.81
N THR A 183 -9.03 8.70 -6.53
CA THR A 183 -8.03 9.42 -7.35
C THR A 183 -6.71 9.45 -6.60
N GLY A 184 -5.67 8.83 -7.15
CA GLY A 184 -4.33 8.81 -6.54
C GLY A 184 -3.52 10.06 -6.88
N ILE A 185 -2.86 10.67 -5.90
CA ILE A 185 -1.96 11.81 -6.09
C ILE A 185 -0.61 11.51 -5.43
N ALA A 186 0.45 11.52 -6.26
CA ALA A 186 1.81 11.25 -5.80
C ALA A 186 2.38 12.41 -4.99
N SER A 187 2.94 12.11 -3.81
CA SER A 187 3.85 13.02 -3.12
C SER A 187 5.16 13.21 -3.90
N ASP A 188 5.89 14.28 -3.61
CA ASP A 188 7.20 14.50 -4.21
C ASP A 188 8.11 13.27 -3.95
N PRO A 189 8.91 12.85 -4.95
CA PRO A 189 9.70 11.63 -4.82
C PRO A 189 10.80 11.78 -3.76
N VAL A 190 11.08 10.66 -3.07
CA VAL A 190 12.23 10.54 -2.17
C VAL A 190 13.35 9.85 -2.94
N PRO A 191 14.62 10.30 -2.82
CA PRO A 191 15.75 9.70 -3.52
C PRO A 191 15.81 8.18 -3.30
N LEU A 192 16.02 7.41 -4.37
CA LEU A 192 16.01 5.94 -4.35
C LEU A 192 16.94 5.36 -3.27
N ARG A 193 18.11 5.96 -3.05
CA ARG A 193 19.05 5.56 -1.99
C ARG A 193 18.41 5.50 -0.61
N GLN A 194 17.39 6.34 -0.33
CA GLN A 194 16.69 6.40 0.95
C GLN A 194 15.41 5.59 0.98
N SER A 195 14.89 5.18 -0.18
CA SER A 195 13.61 4.48 -0.33
C SER A 195 13.75 3.08 -0.93
N PHE A 196 14.95 2.59 -1.23
CA PHE A 196 15.19 1.33 -1.93
C PHE A 196 14.51 0.13 -1.26
N LYS A 197 14.67 -0.03 0.06
CA LYS A 197 14.03 -1.12 0.81
C LYS A 197 12.51 -1.04 0.75
N THR A 198 11.94 0.17 0.73
CA THR A 198 10.51 0.39 0.64
C THR A 198 9.98 0.02 -0.75
N HIS A 199 10.71 0.38 -1.81
CA HIS A 199 10.38 -0.04 -3.17
C HIS A 199 10.41 -1.57 -3.32
N LEU A 200 11.44 -2.24 -2.80
CA LEU A 200 11.54 -3.70 -2.88
C LEU A 200 10.37 -4.38 -2.12
N ARG A 201 10.05 -3.89 -0.91
CA ARG A 201 8.91 -4.39 -0.15
C ARG A 201 7.59 -4.22 -0.89
N GLU A 202 7.44 -3.17 -1.69
CA GLU A 202 6.21 -2.86 -2.38
C GLU A 202 5.84 -3.91 -3.45
N TYR A 203 6.82 -4.56 -4.09
CA TYR A 203 6.55 -5.67 -5.00
C TYR A 203 5.79 -6.81 -4.33
N LEU A 204 6.19 -7.20 -3.13
CA LEU A 204 5.52 -8.24 -2.35
C LEU A 204 4.22 -7.73 -1.71
N ALA A 205 4.17 -6.45 -1.33
CA ALA A 205 2.96 -5.84 -0.78
C ALA A 205 1.82 -5.77 -1.80
N ARG A 206 2.12 -5.62 -3.11
CA ARG A 206 1.11 -5.70 -4.18
C ARG A 206 0.59 -7.13 -4.35
N VAL A 207 1.46 -8.14 -4.29
CA VAL A 207 1.03 -9.56 -4.27
C VAL A 207 0.09 -9.80 -3.10
N LYS A 208 0.51 -9.35 -1.89
CA LYS A 208 -0.35 -9.48 -0.70
C LYS A 208 -1.70 -8.78 -0.89
N ALA A 209 -1.74 -7.59 -1.49
CA ALA A 209 -2.99 -6.89 -1.75
C ALA A 209 -3.92 -7.68 -2.69
N VAL A 210 -3.38 -8.30 -3.76
CA VAL A 210 -4.16 -9.17 -4.66
C VAL A 210 -4.74 -10.35 -3.89
N LEU A 211 -3.93 -11.01 -3.05
CA LEU A 211 -4.39 -12.13 -2.22
C LEU A 211 -5.42 -11.70 -1.18
N ASP A 212 -5.19 -10.59 -0.48
CA ASP A 212 -6.10 -10.07 0.55
C ASP A 212 -7.50 -9.79 0.00
N VAL A 213 -7.59 -9.20 -1.20
CA VAL A 213 -8.89 -8.76 -1.74
C VAL A 213 -9.59 -9.80 -2.61
N HIS A 214 -8.89 -10.73 -3.25
CA HIS A 214 -9.49 -11.69 -4.19
C HIS A 214 -9.53 -13.13 -3.69
N LEU A 215 -8.70 -13.49 -2.72
CA LEU A 215 -8.62 -14.87 -2.23
C LEU A 215 -8.99 -14.98 -0.75
N LEU A 216 -8.45 -14.09 0.08
CA LEU A 216 -8.56 -14.18 1.53
C LEU A 216 -9.75 -13.37 2.08
N ASN A 217 -10.30 -12.43 1.30
CA ASN A 217 -11.34 -11.49 1.73
C ASN A 217 -11.01 -10.87 3.09
N THR A 218 -9.75 -10.39 3.23
CA THR A 218 -9.20 -9.95 4.51
C THR A 218 -9.96 -8.73 5.04
N PRO A 219 -10.58 -8.80 6.23
CA PRO A 219 -11.26 -7.67 6.83
C PRO A 219 -10.26 -6.63 7.35
N PRO A 220 -10.70 -5.39 7.64
CA PRO A 220 -9.90 -4.42 8.36
C PRO A 220 -9.59 -4.95 9.77
N LYS A 221 -8.43 -4.55 10.32
CA LYS A 221 -8.00 -4.99 11.66
C LYS A 221 -8.96 -4.54 12.76
N PHE A 222 -9.53 -3.35 12.61
CA PHE A 222 -10.53 -2.79 13.50
C PHE A 222 -11.67 -2.18 12.68
N GLY A 223 -12.89 -2.57 12.99
CA GLY A 223 -14.11 -1.88 12.61
C GLY A 223 -14.32 -0.61 13.44
N GLY A 224 -15.56 -0.24 13.65
CA GLY A 224 -15.99 0.89 14.49
C GLY A 224 -17.39 1.35 14.09
N GLU A 225 -17.96 2.20 14.92
CA GLU A 225 -19.18 2.91 14.58
C GLU A 225 -18.89 3.91 13.45
N PRO A 226 -19.88 4.16 12.56
CA PRO A 226 -19.72 5.15 11.51
C PRO A 226 -19.47 6.56 12.09
N GLU A 227 -18.44 7.21 11.59
CA GLU A 227 -18.07 8.61 11.90
C GLU A 227 -18.00 9.41 10.59
N PRO A 228 -19.16 9.76 9.95
CA PRO A 228 -19.16 10.40 8.65
C PRO A 228 -18.47 11.76 8.68
N ILE A 229 -17.60 12.03 7.70
CA ILE A 229 -16.99 13.35 7.53
C ILE A 229 -18.00 14.24 6.83
N MET A 230 -18.61 15.15 7.58
CA MET A 230 -19.52 16.18 7.05
C MET A 230 -18.70 17.37 6.59
N VAL A 231 -18.59 17.56 5.28
CA VAL A 231 -17.99 18.76 4.69
C VAL A 231 -19.13 19.70 4.31
N SER A 232 -19.22 20.84 4.99
CA SER A 232 -20.19 21.91 4.63
C SER A 232 -19.88 22.39 3.21
N ARG A 233 -20.90 22.45 2.38
CA ARG A 233 -20.84 23.06 1.04
C ARG A 233 -20.62 24.54 1.10
#